data_2932df6dc1e9301a8cdb2cd7cdf39e0d
#
_entry.id   2932df6dc1e9301a8cdb2cd7cdf39e0d
#
_cell.length_a   1.000
_cell.length_b   1.000
_cell.length_c   1.000
_cell.angle_alpha   90.00
_cell.angle_beta   90.00
_cell.angle_gamma   90.00
#
_symmetry.space_group_name_H-M   'P 1'
#
loop_
_entity.id
_entity.type
_entity.pdbx_description
1 polymer ?
#
loop_
_entity_poly.entity_id
_entity_poly.type
_entity_poly.pdbx_seq_one_letter_code
_entity_poly.pdbx_strand_id
1 'polypeptide(L)'
;MILIFNNIMQIVFMKKKYTGSMAIFLCLALTACAKTPEQALVAQKNNERLEEAAKEGPKDGNSLKDIASSTSSTYDFQYEAEDGKVKITADQVPVTLPEKDTIPMYHVESGKIPQELTTKIYDYFFPDGAYTTTGTDMTKDEIDKRILEMKQTIANYRDDEEITEEERESIIQHNQEILASLEEERKTAPEESTLTYVPRDSMYADEEWQTMSGPVTVKSLDASSRDEKQWLSVISSDNPQISSSVSYIVQTDFEYSGAMGKRLNEQSSDELEKIGISRDDAQRIVEDFVDKIGMPWEIHSVDAVTGIQTVDDENVTDDSYETIPQEHPTAYSFSLAQTIDGIQSAITSSSYLPEDDNAVTWLYESIKIIVDKDGIVSFKWDFPITVQDTVSENVGIISFDQARDIFEQMMPLIAKGEAEQCSDDTSETTVELKVTDVRLGLMRVRNNGEELTGIMTPVWLFYGDFTRHMHYKGTAEELGFEPQDFSYTEEAPWILLAVNAVDGSVIDITAGY
;
A
#
# COMPACT_ATOMS: atom_id res chain seq x y z
N MET A 1 1.29 23.84 5.16
CA MET A 1 1.70 22.47 5.50
C MET A 1 0.92 21.49 4.63
N ILE A 2 1.20 21.47 3.35
CA ILE A 2 0.72 20.49 2.36
C ILE A 2 1.95 20.14 1.51
N LEU A 3 2.96 19.55 2.12
CA LEU A 3 4.26 19.36 1.47
C LEU A 3 4.85 17.97 1.65
N ILE A 4 4.03 16.95 1.89
CA ILE A 4 4.52 15.55 1.97
C ILE A 4 3.99 14.68 0.81
N PHE A 5 3.31 15.25 -0.18
CA PHE A 5 2.67 14.41 -1.23
C PHE A 5 3.25 14.54 -2.64
N ASN A 6 4.44 15.10 -2.84
CA ASN A 6 4.99 15.22 -4.18
C ASN A 6 6.40 14.63 -4.36
N ASN A 7 6.69 13.48 -3.77
CA ASN A 7 7.83 12.67 -4.21
C ASN A 7 7.37 11.26 -4.57
N ILE A 8 6.43 11.18 -5.49
CA ILE A 8 6.21 9.94 -6.21
C ILE A 8 7.01 10.04 -7.50
N MET A 9 8.10 9.29 -7.51
CA MET A 9 8.86 8.81 -8.65
C MET A 9 8.31 9.27 -10.01
N GLN A 10 8.98 10.22 -10.65
CA GLN A 10 8.89 10.40 -12.09
C GLN A 10 9.55 9.19 -12.77
N ILE A 11 8.81 8.11 -12.91
CA ILE A 11 9.13 7.13 -13.94
C ILE A 11 8.67 7.77 -15.24
N VAL A 12 9.64 8.07 -16.09
CA VAL A 12 9.43 8.55 -17.47
C VAL A 12 8.68 7.46 -18.23
N PHE A 13 7.36 7.57 -18.32
CA PHE A 13 6.58 6.77 -19.25
C PHE A 13 6.51 7.49 -20.59
N MET A 14 7.23 6.95 -21.56
CA MET A 14 7.01 7.29 -22.97
C MET A 14 5.54 6.97 -23.33
N LYS A 15 4.79 8.03 -23.63
CA LYS A 15 3.45 7.93 -24.21
C LYS A 15 3.54 7.21 -25.57
N LYS A 16 3.11 5.94 -25.61
CA LYS A 16 2.63 5.35 -26.86
C LYS A 16 1.18 4.90 -26.67
N LYS A 17 0.33 5.52 -27.50
CA LYS A 17 -1.10 5.20 -27.63
C LYS A 17 -1.31 3.72 -27.90
N TYR A 18 -1.89 3.00 -26.95
CA TYR A 18 -2.59 1.76 -27.21
C TYR A 18 -3.89 1.73 -26.41
N THR A 19 -4.89 2.38 -26.96
CA THR A 19 -6.27 2.17 -26.57
C THR A 19 -6.80 0.92 -27.24
N GLY A 20 -7.27 -0.06 -26.48
CA GLY A 20 -8.26 -1.01 -26.94
C GLY A 20 -7.75 -2.37 -27.39
N SER A 21 -7.20 -3.21 -26.50
CA SER A 21 -7.01 -4.64 -26.84
C SER A 21 -6.97 -5.60 -25.64
N MET A 22 -7.11 -5.15 -24.41
CA MET A 22 -6.95 -6.03 -23.23
C MET A 22 -8.12 -6.99 -23.00
N ALA A 23 -9.30 -6.68 -23.49
CA ALA A 23 -10.49 -7.55 -23.33
C ALA A 23 -10.59 -8.69 -24.35
N ILE A 24 -9.76 -8.70 -25.41
CA ILE A 24 -9.86 -9.68 -26.52
C ILE A 24 -8.79 -10.78 -26.42
N PHE A 25 -7.68 -10.56 -25.71
CA PHE A 25 -6.61 -11.56 -25.63
C PHE A 25 -6.88 -12.72 -24.67
N LEU A 26 -7.74 -12.54 -23.66
CA LEU A 26 -8.11 -13.64 -22.76
C LEU A 26 -9.02 -14.71 -23.42
N CYS A 27 -9.65 -14.37 -24.56
CA CYS A 27 -10.54 -15.32 -25.28
C CYS A 27 -9.87 -16.17 -26.34
N LEU A 28 -8.61 -15.91 -26.71
CA LEU A 28 -7.96 -16.61 -27.83
C LEU A 28 -6.86 -17.60 -27.47
N ALA A 29 -6.42 -17.68 -26.21
CA ALA A 29 -5.43 -18.66 -25.75
C ALA A 29 -6.02 -20.02 -25.33
N LEU A 30 -7.33 -20.22 -25.41
CA LEU A 30 -8.03 -21.42 -24.93
C LEU A 30 -8.19 -22.54 -25.99
N THR A 31 -7.41 -22.57 -27.08
CA THR A 31 -7.50 -23.63 -28.09
C THR A 31 -6.30 -24.58 -28.14
N ALA A 32 -5.49 -24.67 -27.09
CA ALA A 32 -4.51 -25.75 -26.95
C ALA A 32 -5.07 -26.83 -26.02
N CYS A 33 -5.29 -28.04 -26.54
CA CYS A 33 -5.87 -29.23 -25.92
C CYS A 33 -5.26 -29.65 -24.57
N ALA A 34 -5.52 -28.91 -23.51
CA ALA A 34 -5.52 -29.43 -22.15
C ALA A 34 -6.97 -29.55 -21.71
N LYS A 35 -7.33 -30.57 -20.95
CA LYS A 35 -8.69 -30.70 -20.39
C LYS A 35 -9.05 -29.39 -19.70
N THR A 36 -9.96 -28.65 -20.31
CA THR A 36 -10.52 -27.45 -19.70
C THR A 36 -11.14 -27.88 -18.37
N PRO A 37 -10.81 -27.26 -17.24
CA PRO A 37 -11.55 -27.50 -16.00
C PRO A 37 -13.04 -27.33 -16.28
N GLU A 38 -13.89 -28.22 -15.76
CA GLU A 38 -15.35 -28.17 -16.00
C GLU A 38 -16.01 -26.92 -15.45
N GLN A 39 -15.27 -26.10 -14.68
CA GLN A 39 -15.70 -24.78 -14.19
C GLN A 39 -14.80 -23.70 -14.77
N ALA A 40 -15.39 -22.62 -15.24
CA ALA A 40 -14.65 -21.44 -15.70
C ALA A 40 -13.86 -20.87 -14.51
N LEU A 41 -12.52 -20.85 -14.61
CA LEU A 41 -11.61 -20.28 -13.60
C LEU A 41 -11.83 -18.78 -13.39
N VAL A 42 -12.47 -18.13 -14.36
CA VAL A 42 -12.89 -16.72 -14.28
C VAL A 42 -14.41 -16.71 -14.29
N ALA A 43 -15.03 -16.76 -13.13
CA ALA A 43 -16.46 -16.55 -12.97
C ALA A 43 -16.81 -15.11 -13.32
N GLN A 44 -17.96 -14.87 -13.95
CA GLN A 44 -18.49 -13.53 -14.04
C GLN A 44 -18.70 -12.99 -12.62
N LYS A 45 -18.03 -11.89 -12.30
CA LYS A 45 -18.07 -11.26 -10.98
C LYS A 45 -19.50 -10.85 -10.67
N ASN A 46 -20.13 -11.56 -9.73
CA ASN A 46 -21.50 -11.34 -9.32
C ASN A 46 -21.63 -11.60 -7.81
N ASN A 47 -21.60 -10.51 -7.04
CA ASN A 47 -21.73 -10.56 -5.60
C ASN A 47 -23.03 -11.22 -5.13
N GLU A 48 -24.15 -11.08 -5.89
CA GLU A 48 -25.41 -11.76 -5.55
C GLU A 48 -25.26 -13.29 -5.53
N ARG A 49 -24.53 -13.85 -6.51
CA ARG A 49 -24.26 -15.31 -6.54
C ARG A 49 -23.33 -15.74 -5.40
N LEU A 50 -22.37 -14.87 -5.06
CA LEU A 50 -21.45 -15.11 -3.94
C LEU A 50 -22.22 -15.14 -2.62
N GLU A 51 -23.13 -14.19 -2.41
CA GLU A 51 -24.01 -14.17 -1.24
C GLU A 51 -24.98 -15.35 -1.20
N GLU A 52 -25.58 -15.72 -2.35
CA GLU A 52 -26.44 -16.90 -2.42
C GLU A 52 -25.69 -18.17 -2.02
N ALA A 53 -24.46 -18.37 -2.55
CA ALA A 53 -23.62 -19.49 -2.18
C ALA A 53 -23.25 -19.48 -0.69
N ALA A 54 -22.95 -18.30 -0.14
CA ALA A 54 -22.66 -18.14 1.29
C ALA A 54 -23.86 -18.48 2.18
N LYS A 55 -25.07 -18.10 1.77
CA LYS A 55 -26.33 -18.36 2.50
C LYS A 55 -26.75 -19.84 2.46
N GLU A 56 -26.29 -20.62 1.44
CA GLU A 56 -26.50 -22.06 1.43
C GLU A 56 -25.75 -22.77 2.57
N GLY A 57 -24.69 -22.17 3.08
CA GLY A 57 -23.85 -22.73 4.13
C GLY A 57 -23.00 -23.92 3.67
N PRO A 58 -22.21 -24.51 4.58
CA PRO A 58 -21.33 -25.61 4.25
C PRO A 58 -22.15 -26.88 3.94
N LYS A 59 -21.65 -27.65 2.95
CA LYS A 59 -22.10 -29.02 2.61
C LYS A 59 -21.12 -30.02 3.18
N ASP A 60 -21.42 -31.30 3.07
CA ASP A 60 -20.52 -32.37 3.56
C ASP A 60 -19.09 -32.18 3.00
N GLY A 61 -18.12 -32.05 3.88
CA GLY A 61 -16.70 -31.98 3.57
C GLY A 61 -16.16 -30.59 3.20
N ASN A 62 -16.97 -29.51 3.24
CA ASN A 62 -16.52 -28.15 2.91
C ASN A 62 -16.76 -27.13 4.03
N SER A 63 -16.97 -27.55 5.27
CA SER A 63 -16.89 -26.65 6.43
C SER A 63 -15.44 -26.31 6.76
N LEU A 64 -15.18 -25.17 7.41
CA LEU A 64 -13.83 -24.84 7.87
C LEU A 64 -13.22 -25.97 8.70
N LYS A 65 -13.99 -26.62 9.56
CA LYS A 65 -13.55 -27.75 10.38
C LYS A 65 -13.14 -28.96 9.55
N ASP A 66 -13.88 -29.29 8.49
CA ASP A 66 -13.54 -30.40 7.58
C ASP A 66 -12.25 -30.09 6.82
N ILE A 67 -12.15 -28.86 6.29
CA ILE A 67 -10.97 -28.36 5.58
C ILE A 67 -9.74 -28.37 6.49
N ALA A 68 -9.85 -27.85 7.71
CA ALA A 68 -8.74 -27.83 8.66
C ALA A 68 -8.21 -29.23 8.99
N SER A 69 -9.08 -30.23 9.01
CA SER A 69 -8.69 -31.62 9.28
C SER A 69 -7.91 -32.29 8.14
N SER A 70 -8.03 -31.78 6.93
CA SER A 70 -7.45 -32.36 5.69
C SER A 70 -6.33 -31.51 5.07
N THR A 71 -6.17 -30.29 5.51
CA THR A 71 -5.17 -29.37 4.95
C THR A 71 -3.75 -29.73 5.43
N SER A 72 -2.79 -29.78 4.50
CA SER A 72 -1.38 -29.89 4.83
C SER A 72 -0.91 -28.64 5.55
N SER A 73 -0.01 -28.81 6.52
CA SER A 73 0.61 -27.68 7.24
C SER A 73 1.68 -26.94 6.44
N THR A 74 2.13 -27.55 5.33
CA THR A 74 3.14 -26.94 4.45
C THR A 74 2.79 -27.15 2.99
N TYR A 75 3.32 -26.25 2.15
CA TYR A 75 3.16 -26.26 0.70
C TYR A 75 4.52 -26.23 0.02
N ASP A 76 4.69 -27.10 -0.97
CA ASP A 76 5.87 -27.20 -1.81
C ASP A 76 5.47 -27.14 -3.28
N PHE A 77 6.14 -26.29 -4.07
CA PHE A 77 5.90 -26.17 -5.50
C PHE A 77 7.13 -25.64 -6.22
N GLN A 78 7.38 -26.14 -7.41
CA GLN A 78 8.41 -25.66 -8.32
C GLN A 78 7.89 -25.64 -9.75
N TYR A 79 8.04 -24.54 -10.40
CA TYR A 79 7.74 -24.35 -11.81
C TYR A 79 8.83 -23.52 -12.47
N GLU A 80 9.25 -23.94 -13.66
CA GLU A 80 10.14 -23.18 -14.53
C GLU A 80 9.63 -23.30 -15.96
N ALA A 81 9.42 -22.15 -16.62
CA ALA A 81 9.00 -22.12 -18.01
C ALA A 81 10.11 -22.63 -18.92
N GLU A 82 9.77 -23.30 -20.04
CA GLU A 82 10.73 -23.87 -20.99
C GLU A 82 11.70 -22.82 -21.58
N ASP A 83 11.26 -21.56 -21.68
CA ASP A 83 12.06 -20.43 -22.16
C ASP A 83 12.86 -19.75 -21.04
N GLY A 84 12.76 -20.21 -19.80
CA GLY A 84 13.46 -19.67 -18.62
C GLY A 84 12.94 -18.31 -18.14
N LYS A 85 11.86 -17.79 -18.72
CA LYS A 85 11.36 -16.45 -18.39
C LYS A 85 10.56 -16.37 -17.11
N VAL A 86 10.04 -17.48 -16.63
CA VAL A 86 9.23 -17.56 -15.42
C VAL A 86 9.76 -18.67 -14.52
N LYS A 87 9.98 -18.34 -13.26
CA LYS A 87 10.32 -19.29 -12.22
C LYS A 87 9.44 -19.05 -11.00
N ILE A 88 8.82 -20.11 -10.47
CA ILE A 88 7.97 -20.04 -9.28
C ILE A 88 8.45 -21.09 -8.29
N THR A 89 8.64 -20.70 -7.02
CA THR A 89 9.10 -21.59 -5.96
C THR A 89 8.25 -21.44 -4.70
N ALA A 90 7.97 -22.56 -4.07
CA ALA A 90 7.49 -22.68 -2.71
C ALA A 90 8.27 -23.82 -2.05
N ASP A 91 8.91 -23.56 -0.91
CA ASP A 91 9.73 -24.55 -0.20
C ASP A 91 9.31 -24.57 1.28
N GLN A 92 8.64 -25.63 1.70
CA GLN A 92 8.10 -25.81 3.06
C GLN A 92 7.31 -24.59 3.57
N VAL A 93 6.55 -23.96 2.66
CA VAL A 93 5.77 -22.76 2.96
C VAL A 93 4.66 -23.08 3.96
N PRO A 94 4.51 -22.37 5.07
CA PRO A 94 3.45 -22.62 6.03
C PRO A 94 2.07 -22.39 5.41
N VAL A 95 1.12 -23.27 5.74
CA VAL A 95 -0.30 -23.11 5.40
C VAL A 95 -1.08 -22.91 6.68
N THR A 96 -1.62 -21.70 6.84
CA THR A 96 -2.27 -21.24 8.07
C THR A 96 -3.78 -21.12 7.89
N LEU A 97 -4.54 -21.67 8.82
CA LEU A 97 -5.99 -21.55 8.89
C LEU A 97 -6.39 -20.85 10.19
N PRO A 98 -7.56 -20.17 10.21
CA PRO A 98 -8.11 -19.64 11.45
C PRO A 98 -8.39 -20.74 12.48
N GLU A 99 -8.10 -20.48 13.75
CA GLU A 99 -8.43 -21.39 14.87
C GLU A 99 -9.93 -21.30 15.24
N LYS A 100 -10.81 -21.60 14.27
CA LYS A 100 -12.26 -21.49 14.37
C LYS A 100 -12.93 -22.73 13.77
N ASP A 101 -14.17 -23.01 14.20
CA ASP A 101 -15.00 -24.08 13.63
C ASP A 101 -15.78 -23.59 12.39
N THR A 102 -15.99 -22.28 12.25
CA THR A 102 -16.78 -21.65 11.19
C THR A 102 -16.07 -20.44 10.60
N ILE A 103 -16.38 -20.12 9.37
CA ILE A 103 -15.87 -18.91 8.70
C ILE A 103 -17.04 -18.09 8.16
N PRO A 104 -17.18 -16.84 8.58
CA PRO A 104 -18.29 -15.97 8.19
C PRO A 104 -18.01 -15.18 6.91
N MET A 105 -19.07 -14.49 6.45
CA MET A 105 -19.03 -13.47 5.40
C MET A 105 -19.82 -12.25 5.86
N TYR A 106 -19.33 -11.06 5.54
CA TYR A 106 -19.91 -9.80 6.00
C TYR A 106 -20.13 -8.81 4.86
N HIS A 107 -21.12 -7.92 5.03
CA HIS A 107 -21.11 -6.66 4.31
C HIS A 107 -20.17 -5.68 5.01
N VAL A 108 -19.41 -4.94 4.23
CA VAL A 108 -18.45 -3.95 4.72
C VAL A 108 -18.56 -2.65 3.93
N GLU A 109 -18.17 -1.58 4.57
CA GLU A 109 -18.03 -0.27 3.93
C GLU A 109 -16.72 0.41 4.31
N SER A 110 -16.36 1.45 3.56
CA SER A 110 -15.22 2.32 3.90
C SER A 110 -15.47 2.95 5.28
N GLY A 111 -14.48 2.76 6.17
CA GLY A 111 -14.58 3.19 7.55
C GLY A 111 -14.29 4.68 7.73
N LYS A 112 -15.04 5.29 8.66
CA LYS A 112 -14.70 6.59 9.24
C LYS A 112 -13.85 6.36 10.47
N ILE A 113 -13.02 7.33 10.82
CA ILE A 113 -12.27 7.31 12.07
C ILE A 113 -13.05 8.11 13.11
N PRO A 114 -13.67 7.43 14.11
CA PRO A 114 -14.49 8.13 15.10
C PRO A 114 -13.64 9.00 16.00
N GLN A 115 -14.20 10.10 16.50
CA GLN A 115 -13.50 10.98 17.43
C GLN A 115 -13.00 10.27 18.70
N GLU A 116 -13.74 9.30 19.22
CA GLU A 116 -13.30 8.51 20.38
C GLU A 116 -11.97 7.78 20.12
N LEU A 117 -11.84 7.17 18.94
CA LEU A 117 -10.61 6.48 18.53
C LEU A 117 -9.46 7.49 18.30
N THR A 118 -9.76 8.59 17.62
CA THR A 118 -8.79 9.67 17.44
C THR A 118 -8.29 10.21 18.77
N THR A 119 -9.18 10.35 19.77
CA THR A 119 -8.79 10.76 21.14
C THR A 119 -7.82 9.77 21.79
N LYS A 120 -8.06 8.47 21.64
CA LYS A 120 -7.15 7.44 22.17
C LYS A 120 -5.78 7.48 21.49
N ILE A 121 -5.75 7.65 20.17
CA ILE A 121 -4.50 7.79 19.40
C ILE A 121 -3.76 9.07 19.82
N TYR A 122 -4.48 10.18 19.92
CA TYR A 122 -3.93 11.46 20.39
C TYR A 122 -3.34 11.34 21.81
N ASP A 123 -4.07 10.75 22.76
CA ASP A 123 -3.62 10.59 24.15
C ASP A 123 -2.41 9.66 24.28
N TYR A 124 -2.28 8.70 23.37
CA TYR A 124 -1.11 7.83 23.34
C TYR A 124 0.16 8.59 22.91
N PHE A 125 0.08 9.35 21.83
CA PHE A 125 1.25 10.06 21.29
C PHE A 125 1.51 11.41 21.97
N PHE A 126 0.48 12.08 22.49
CA PHE A 126 0.59 13.39 23.12
C PHE A 126 -0.03 13.40 24.53
N PRO A 127 0.54 12.66 25.50
CA PRO A 127 0.00 12.58 26.85
C PRO A 127 -0.04 13.94 27.57
N ASP A 128 0.88 14.84 27.23
CA ASP A 128 0.95 16.22 27.76
C ASP A 128 0.15 17.22 26.93
N GLY A 129 -0.55 16.76 25.88
CA GLY A 129 -1.28 17.56 24.92
C GLY A 129 -0.49 17.92 23.67
N ALA A 130 -1.19 18.32 22.63
CA ALA A 130 -0.61 18.67 21.35
C ALA A 130 -0.98 20.10 20.94
N TYR A 131 -0.33 20.56 19.88
CA TYR A 131 -0.47 21.89 19.32
C TYR A 131 -0.76 21.78 17.82
N THR A 132 -1.36 22.80 17.27
CA THR A 132 -1.45 23.02 15.83
C THR A 132 -0.95 24.40 15.50
N THR A 133 -0.38 24.59 14.33
CA THR A 133 -0.14 25.92 13.81
C THR A 133 -1.46 26.59 13.49
N THR A 134 -1.77 27.67 14.16
CA THR A 134 -2.94 28.49 13.83
C THR A 134 -2.61 29.40 12.66
N GLY A 135 -3.32 29.19 11.59
CA GLY A 135 -3.23 29.94 10.37
C GLY A 135 -2.71 29.07 9.24
N THR A 136 -3.32 29.21 8.09
CA THR A 136 -2.81 28.70 6.82
C THR A 136 -1.59 29.51 6.37
N ASP A 137 -1.18 30.51 7.15
CA ASP A 137 -0.19 31.48 6.78
C ASP A 137 1.20 30.94 7.15
N MET A 138 1.96 30.58 6.15
CA MET A 138 3.39 30.30 6.28
C MET A 138 4.09 31.49 6.91
N THR A 139 5.12 31.22 7.70
CA THR A 139 6.01 32.30 8.18
C THR A 139 6.77 32.95 7.02
N LYS A 140 7.30 34.12 7.22
CA LYS A 140 8.12 34.81 6.20
C LYS A 140 9.29 33.95 5.75
N ASP A 141 9.95 33.24 6.66
CA ASP A 141 11.10 32.41 6.36
C ASP A 141 10.69 31.18 5.51
N GLU A 142 9.55 30.55 5.81
CA GLU A 142 9.01 29.44 5.00
C GLU A 142 8.60 29.91 3.60
N ILE A 143 7.98 31.10 3.50
CA ILE A 143 7.65 31.68 2.20
C ILE A 143 8.91 32.05 1.43
N ASP A 144 9.93 32.60 2.08
CA ASP A 144 11.20 32.95 1.43
C ASP A 144 11.91 31.72 0.87
N LYS A 145 11.91 30.62 1.62
CA LYS A 145 12.42 29.31 1.15
C LYS A 145 11.64 28.85 -0.08
N ARG A 146 10.31 28.88 -0.03
CA ARG A 146 9.46 28.46 -1.14
C ARG A 146 9.57 29.34 -2.38
N ILE A 147 9.77 30.65 -2.19
CA ILE A 147 10.08 31.60 -3.28
C ILE A 147 11.40 31.22 -3.96
N LEU A 148 12.41 30.84 -3.17
CA LEU A 148 13.70 30.43 -3.72
C LEU A 148 13.56 29.12 -4.52
N GLU A 149 12.92 28.11 -3.97
CA GLU A 149 12.62 26.85 -4.65
C GLU A 149 11.87 27.08 -5.97
N MET A 150 10.84 27.93 -5.95
CA MET A 150 10.05 28.24 -7.15
C MET A 150 10.88 28.96 -8.23
N LYS A 151 11.80 29.84 -7.83
CA LYS A 151 12.72 30.51 -8.77
C LYS A 151 13.70 29.53 -9.40
N GLN A 152 14.18 28.55 -8.65
CA GLN A 152 15.04 27.47 -9.16
C GLN A 152 14.26 26.59 -10.14
N THR A 153 13.07 26.16 -9.76
CA THR A 153 12.17 25.37 -10.64
C THR A 153 11.95 26.08 -11.99
N ILE A 154 11.64 27.38 -11.97
CA ILE A 154 11.48 28.18 -13.19
C ILE A 154 12.79 28.22 -14.01
N ALA A 155 13.93 28.32 -13.34
CA ALA A 155 15.23 28.33 -14.03
C ALA A 155 15.51 26.97 -14.69
N ASN A 156 15.29 25.88 -13.99
CA ASN A 156 15.49 24.52 -14.50
C ASN A 156 14.63 24.26 -15.74
N TYR A 157 13.34 24.60 -15.70
CA TYR A 157 12.46 24.43 -16.87
C TYR A 157 12.83 25.31 -18.08
N ARG A 158 13.52 26.44 -17.88
CA ARG A 158 13.98 27.27 -19.00
C ARG A 158 15.04 26.59 -19.85
N ASP A 159 15.88 25.80 -19.20
CA ASP A 159 17.03 25.13 -19.84
C ASP A 159 16.73 23.66 -20.17
N ASP A 160 15.50 23.18 -19.90
CA ASP A 160 15.07 21.83 -20.16
C ASP A 160 14.79 21.65 -21.67
N GLU A 161 15.60 20.80 -22.33
CA GLU A 161 15.50 20.46 -23.74
C GLU A 161 14.60 19.24 -24.02
N GLU A 162 14.15 18.52 -22.96
CA GLU A 162 13.36 17.28 -23.10
C GLU A 162 11.86 17.54 -23.31
N ILE A 163 11.37 18.74 -22.98
CA ILE A 163 9.96 19.13 -23.13
C ILE A 163 9.76 20.08 -24.31
N THR A 164 8.55 20.10 -24.86
CA THR A 164 8.20 21.01 -25.96
C THR A 164 8.18 22.47 -25.51
N GLU A 165 8.39 23.42 -26.44
CA GLU A 165 8.35 24.85 -26.14
C GLU A 165 7.00 25.29 -25.54
N GLU A 166 5.87 24.74 -26.02
CA GLU A 166 4.53 25.05 -25.53
C GLU A 166 4.32 24.55 -24.10
N GLU A 167 4.78 23.34 -23.78
CA GLU A 167 4.75 22.78 -22.42
C GLU A 167 5.64 23.59 -21.48
N ARG A 168 6.85 23.93 -21.90
CA ARG A 168 7.78 24.75 -21.14
C ARG A 168 7.18 26.12 -20.79
N GLU A 169 6.64 26.83 -21.77
CA GLU A 169 5.99 28.12 -21.55
C GLU A 169 4.81 28.00 -20.57
N SER A 170 3.99 26.98 -20.71
CA SER A 170 2.84 26.73 -19.82
C SER A 170 3.28 26.48 -18.38
N ILE A 171 4.29 25.63 -18.16
CA ILE A 171 4.84 25.32 -16.83
C ILE A 171 5.47 26.56 -16.21
N ILE A 172 6.27 27.30 -16.97
CA ILE A 172 6.91 28.54 -16.47
C ILE A 172 5.87 29.59 -16.10
N GLN A 173 4.84 29.77 -16.91
CA GLN A 173 3.78 30.73 -16.62
C GLN A 173 3.03 30.35 -15.34
N HIS A 174 2.66 29.07 -15.17
CA HIS A 174 2.00 28.58 -13.96
C HIS A 174 2.85 28.82 -12.70
N ASN A 175 4.13 28.47 -12.76
CA ASN A 175 5.05 28.69 -11.63
C ASN A 175 5.28 30.19 -11.34
N GLN A 176 5.25 31.05 -12.35
CA GLN A 176 5.32 32.51 -12.15
C GLN A 176 4.06 33.05 -11.46
N GLU A 177 2.88 32.51 -11.72
CA GLU A 177 1.64 32.87 -11.03
C GLU A 177 1.69 32.48 -9.55
N ILE A 178 2.21 31.28 -9.25
CA ILE A 178 2.43 30.82 -7.87
C ILE A 178 3.44 31.73 -7.17
N LEU A 179 4.57 32.03 -7.82
CA LEU A 179 5.59 32.92 -7.29
C LEU A 179 5.04 34.30 -6.93
N ALA A 180 4.22 34.87 -7.81
CA ALA A 180 3.57 36.16 -7.55
C ALA A 180 2.60 36.09 -6.35
N SER A 181 1.88 34.97 -6.18
CA SER A 181 1.01 34.74 -5.02
C SER A 181 1.83 34.68 -3.72
N LEU A 182 2.92 33.92 -3.72
CA LEU A 182 3.82 33.80 -2.56
C LEU A 182 4.46 35.17 -2.18
N GLU A 183 4.88 35.97 -3.16
CA GLU A 183 5.43 37.30 -2.92
C GLU A 183 4.40 38.30 -2.34
N GLU A 184 3.11 38.11 -2.64
CA GLU A 184 2.04 38.89 -2.03
C GLU A 184 1.73 38.41 -0.62
N GLU A 185 1.62 37.09 -0.40
CA GLU A 185 1.38 36.46 0.89
C GLU A 185 2.48 36.82 1.91
N ARG A 186 3.72 36.82 1.46
CA ARG A 186 4.88 37.22 2.29
C ARG A 186 4.73 38.56 2.97
N LYS A 187 3.99 39.50 2.37
CA LYS A 187 3.85 40.85 2.92
C LYS A 187 3.08 40.89 4.23
N THR A 188 2.16 39.94 4.40
CA THR A 188 1.30 39.81 5.59
C THR A 188 1.67 38.65 6.47
N ALA A 189 2.58 37.79 6.01
CA ALA A 189 3.01 36.60 6.74
C ALA A 189 3.61 36.92 8.11
N PRO A 190 3.38 36.09 9.12
CA PRO A 190 3.98 36.24 10.44
C PRO A 190 5.49 35.97 10.40
N GLU A 191 6.24 36.56 11.35
CA GLU A 191 7.67 36.26 11.52
C GLU A 191 7.92 34.91 12.15
N GLU A 192 6.99 34.42 13.01
CA GLU A 192 7.07 33.17 13.72
C GLU A 192 5.71 32.44 13.64
N SER A 193 5.72 31.12 13.58
CA SER A 193 4.51 30.31 13.64
C SER A 193 3.85 30.43 15.03
N THR A 194 2.53 30.54 15.04
CA THR A 194 1.79 30.57 16.30
C THR A 194 1.23 29.20 16.60
N LEU A 195 1.77 28.56 17.63
CA LEU A 195 1.26 27.28 18.12
C LEU A 195 0.01 27.50 18.98
N THR A 196 -1.06 26.83 18.64
CA THR A 196 -2.30 26.80 19.43
C THR A 196 -2.53 25.41 19.99
N TYR A 197 -2.87 25.34 21.27
CA TYR A 197 -3.19 24.07 21.91
C TYR A 197 -4.44 23.44 21.28
N VAL A 198 -4.37 22.15 20.98
CA VAL A 198 -5.47 21.35 20.43
C VAL A 198 -6.30 20.76 21.59
N PRO A 199 -7.55 21.20 21.81
CA PRO A 199 -8.37 20.68 22.88
C PRO A 199 -8.86 19.27 22.56
N ARG A 200 -8.82 18.37 23.57
CA ARG A 200 -9.28 16.97 23.42
C ARG A 200 -10.74 16.83 22.99
N ASP A 201 -11.60 17.78 23.38
CA ASP A 201 -13.05 17.70 23.14
C ASP A 201 -13.46 18.20 21.75
N SER A 202 -12.57 18.87 21.03
CA SER A 202 -12.82 19.45 19.70
C SER A 202 -11.60 19.34 18.79
N MET A 203 -11.10 18.12 18.64
CA MET A 203 -9.88 17.88 17.84
C MET A 203 -10.13 17.97 16.34
N TYR A 204 -11.31 17.54 15.87
CA TYR A 204 -11.63 17.62 14.46
C TYR A 204 -12.05 19.03 14.06
N ALA A 205 -11.44 19.53 12.99
CA ALA A 205 -11.94 20.64 12.19
C ALA A 205 -12.73 20.10 10.99
N ASP A 206 -13.76 20.84 10.56
CA ASP A 206 -14.38 20.62 9.27
C ASP A 206 -13.59 21.44 8.23
N GLU A 207 -12.96 20.75 7.28
CA GLU A 207 -12.19 21.36 6.20
C GLU A 207 -12.89 21.16 4.86
N GLU A 208 -12.86 22.18 4.01
CA GLU A 208 -13.35 22.09 2.64
C GLU A 208 -12.19 21.75 1.71
N TRP A 209 -12.25 20.56 1.12
CA TRP A 209 -11.28 20.09 0.15
C TRP A 209 -11.86 20.14 -1.25
N GLN A 210 -11.04 20.56 -2.21
CA GLN A 210 -11.44 20.56 -3.62
C GLN A 210 -11.15 19.19 -4.23
N THR A 211 -12.20 18.59 -4.82
CA THR A 211 -12.08 17.35 -5.60
C THR A 211 -12.49 17.62 -7.05
N MET A 212 -12.27 16.66 -7.92
CA MET A 212 -12.71 16.78 -9.32
C MET A 212 -14.23 16.94 -9.46
N SER A 213 -14.99 16.41 -8.50
CA SER A 213 -16.47 16.54 -8.46
C SER A 213 -16.94 17.81 -7.76
N GLY A 214 -16.03 18.64 -7.23
CA GLY A 214 -16.33 19.87 -6.50
C GLY A 214 -15.88 19.83 -5.03
N PRO A 215 -16.25 20.85 -4.24
CA PRO A 215 -15.83 20.93 -2.85
C PRO A 215 -16.54 19.86 -2.00
N VAL A 216 -15.78 19.26 -1.08
CA VAL A 216 -16.27 18.28 -0.10
C VAL A 216 -15.80 18.68 1.29
N THR A 217 -16.61 18.41 2.30
CA THR A 217 -16.22 18.63 3.69
C THR A 217 -15.65 17.35 4.27
N VAL A 218 -14.45 17.41 4.82
CA VAL A 218 -13.81 16.33 5.56
C VAL A 218 -13.63 16.73 7.01
N LYS A 219 -13.55 15.76 7.90
CA LYS A 219 -13.10 15.98 9.27
C LYS A 219 -11.61 15.71 9.34
N SER A 220 -10.85 16.72 9.76
CA SER A 220 -9.40 16.61 9.89
C SER A 220 -8.92 16.96 11.29
N LEU A 221 -7.81 16.40 11.67
CA LEU A 221 -7.00 16.78 12.81
C LEU A 221 -5.56 16.86 12.36
N ASP A 222 -4.93 18.01 12.58
CA ASP A 222 -3.49 18.16 12.51
C ASP A 222 -2.95 18.61 13.86
N ALA A 223 -2.07 17.82 14.43
CA ALA A 223 -1.52 18.02 15.75
C ALA A 223 -0.01 17.75 15.74
N SER A 224 0.74 18.53 16.52
CA SER A 224 2.18 18.37 16.68
C SER A 224 2.61 18.45 18.13
N SER A 225 3.79 17.92 18.45
CA SER A 225 4.45 18.21 19.72
C SER A 225 4.83 19.69 19.77
N ARG A 226 5.09 20.21 20.98
CA ARG A 226 5.45 21.60 21.18
C ARG A 226 6.77 22.01 20.48
N ASP A 227 7.68 21.06 20.31
CA ASP A 227 8.95 21.24 19.61
C ASP A 227 8.87 20.92 18.11
N GLU A 228 7.64 20.67 17.62
CA GLU A 228 7.35 20.38 16.22
C GLU A 228 8.14 19.18 15.64
N LYS A 229 8.52 18.22 16.52
CA LYS A 229 9.23 17.00 16.08
C LYS A 229 8.33 15.79 15.88
N GLN A 230 7.10 15.85 16.34
CA GLN A 230 6.11 14.80 16.21
C GLN A 230 4.85 15.39 15.57
N TRP A 231 4.29 14.69 14.62
CA TRP A 231 3.07 15.11 13.92
C TRP A 231 2.07 13.98 13.85
N LEU A 232 0.83 14.29 14.11
CA LEU A 232 -0.32 13.42 13.92
C LEU A 232 -1.30 14.11 12.99
N SER A 233 -1.62 13.46 11.88
CA SER A 233 -2.70 13.86 10.99
C SER A 233 -3.75 12.76 10.95
N VAL A 234 -5.02 13.13 11.06
CA VAL A 234 -6.16 12.23 10.94
C VAL A 234 -7.16 12.83 9.97
N ILE A 235 -7.53 12.08 8.97
CA ILE A 235 -8.56 12.42 8.00
C ILE A 235 -9.69 11.41 8.16
N SER A 236 -10.93 11.89 8.31
CA SER A 236 -12.12 11.06 8.37
C SER A 236 -13.16 11.56 7.37
N SER A 237 -13.44 10.76 6.35
CA SER A 237 -14.30 11.12 5.23
C SER A 237 -15.32 10.02 4.91
N ASP A 238 -16.45 10.41 4.35
CA ASP A 238 -17.43 9.52 3.69
C ASP A 238 -17.50 9.79 2.19
N ASN A 239 -16.59 10.57 1.67
CA ASN A 239 -16.49 10.85 0.25
C ASN A 239 -15.63 9.80 -0.45
N PRO A 240 -16.09 9.15 -1.54
CA PRO A 240 -15.32 8.11 -2.23
C PRO A 240 -14.01 8.59 -2.85
N GLN A 241 -13.85 9.90 -3.05
CA GLN A 241 -12.61 10.48 -3.58
C GLN A 241 -11.58 10.82 -2.49
N ILE A 242 -11.93 10.66 -1.22
CA ILE A 242 -11.06 10.98 -0.09
C ILE A 242 -11.09 9.82 0.90
N SER A 243 -9.99 9.11 1.00
CA SER A 243 -9.84 8.04 1.98
C SER A 243 -9.68 8.57 3.40
N SER A 244 -10.29 7.88 4.37
CA SER A 244 -9.94 8.08 5.77
C SER A 244 -8.55 7.51 6.06
N SER A 245 -7.77 8.22 6.87
CA SER A 245 -6.40 7.80 7.21
C SER A 245 -5.92 8.40 8.52
N VAL A 246 -4.92 7.74 9.10
CA VAL A 246 -4.13 8.26 10.23
C VAL A 246 -2.65 8.22 9.83
N SER A 247 -1.95 9.28 10.09
CA SER A 247 -0.49 9.35 9.92
C SER A 247 0.14 10.00 11.15
N TYR A 248 1.02 9.25 11.83
CA TYR A 248 1.88 9.80 12.87
C TYR A 248 3.34 9.60 12.45
N ILE A 249 4.14 10.65 12.60
CA ILE A 249 5.56 10.66 12.20
C ILE A 249 6.36 11.41 13.25
N VAL A 250 7.54 10.90 13.55
CA VAL A 250 8.54 11.57 14.39
C VAL A 250 9.72 11.99 13.51
N GLN A 251 10.18 13.22 13.66
CA GLN A 251 11.44 13.65 13.06
C GLN A 251 12.61 12.99 13.80
N THR A 252 13.28 12.09 13.11
CA THR A 252 14.48 11.40 13.59
C THR A 252 15.65 11.73 12.67
N ASP A 253 16.84 11.16 12.97
CA ASP A 253 17.99 11.24 12.08
C ASP A 253 17.77 10.49 10.76
N PHE A 254 16.70 9.69 10.68
CA PHE A 254 16.38 8.85 9.53
C PHE A 254 14.96 9.11 9.05
N GLU A 255 14.79 9.15 7.74
CA GLU A 255 13.49 9.11 7.09
C GLU A 255 13.14 7.67 6.72
N TYR A 256 11.90 7.26 7.02
CA TYR A 256 11.38 5.93 6.73
C TYR A 256 10.28 5.96 5.66
N SER A 257 9.95 7.11 5.10
CA SER A 257 9.00 7.22 4.00
C SER A 257 9.62 6.58 2.75
N GLY A 258 9.00 5.51 2.26
CA GLY A 258 9.52 4.75 1.13
C GLY A 258 10.69 3.79 1.46
N ALA A 259 11.09 3.66 2.72
CA ALA A 259 12.05 2.66 3.13
C ALA A 259 11.49 1.24 2.88
N MET A 260 12.21 0.46 2.09
CA MET A 260 11.86 -0.94 1.85
C MET A 260 12.37 -1.78 3.01
N GLY A 261 11.48 -2.63 3.56
CA GLY A 261 11.83 -3.59 4.59
C GLY A 261 12.52 -4.81 3.98
N LYS A 262 13.48 -5.36 4.70
CA LYS A 262 14.02 -6.69 4.42
C LYS A 262 13.55 -7.67 5.47
N ARG A 263 13.27 -8.88 5.08
CA ARG A 263 12.85 -9.92 6.02
C ARG A 263 13.93 -10.17 7.07
N LEU A 264 13.48 -10.44 8.30
CA LEU A 264 14.39 -10.66 9.42
C LEU A 264 15.36 -11.84 9.18
N ASN A 265 14.91 -12.89 8.49
CA ASN A 265 15.72 -14.06 8.16
C ASN A 265 16.78 -13.80 7.07
N GLU A 266 16.72 -12.67 6.40
CA GLU A 266 17.70 -12.21 5.41
C GLU A 266 18.77 -11.29 6.03
N GLN A 267 18.60 -10.93 7.30
CA GLN A 267 19.53 -10.11 8.06
C GLN A 267 20.39 -10.97 8.99
N SER A 268 21.65 -10.60 9.16
CA SER A 268 22.50 -11.21 10.19
C SER A 268 22.12 -10.71 11.60
N SER A 269 22.39 -11.52 12.62
CA SER A 269 22.17 -11.10 14.00
C SER A 269 22.92 -9.81 14.36
N ASP A 270 24.13 -9.64 13.84
CA ASP A 270 24.98 -8.47 14.09
C ASP A 270 24.39 -7.20 13.44
N GLU A 271 23.67 -7.32 12.33
CA GLU A 271 22.95 -6.20 11.69
C GLU A 271 21.71 -5.83 12.49
N LEU A 272 20.93 -6.81 12.94
CA LEU A 272 19.74 -6.56 13.75
C LEU A 272 20.09 -5.93 15.12
N GLU A 273 21.23 -6.28 15.72
CA GLU A 273 21.69 -5.65 16.97
C GLU A 273 21.95 -4.15 16.83
N LYS A 274 22.29 -3.67 15.63
CA LYS A 274 22.54 -2.24 15.36
C LYS A 274 21.27 -1.37 15.43
N ILE A 275 20.09 -1.97 15.34
CA ILE A 275 18.82 -1.25 15.54
C ILE A 275 18.74 -0.67 16.95
N GLY A 276 19.42 -1.28 17.92
CA GLY A 276 19.50 -0.76 19.31
C GLY A 276 18.29 -1.11 20.19
N ILE A 277 17.34 -1.86 19.68
CA ILE A 277 16.20 -2.45 20.40
C ILE A 277 16.02 -3.90 19.94
N SER A 278 15.59 -4.80 20.81
CA SER A 278 15.27 -6.16 20.39
C SER A 278 13.92 -6.20 19.65
N ARG A 279 13.77 -7.18 18.74
CA ARG A 279 12.48 -7.43 18.08
C ARG A 279 11.32 -7.59 19.09
N ASP A 280 11.56 -8.37 20.14
CA ASP A 280 10.52 -8.67 21.14
C ASP A 280 10.14 -7.43 21.98
N ASP A 281 11.09 -6.51 22.21
CA ASP A 281 10.80 -5.23 22.87
C ASP A 281 10.02 -4.30 21.94
N ALA A 282 10.40 -4.22 20.67
CA ALA A 282 9.70 -3.45 19.67
C ALA A 282 8.26 -3.98 19.45
N GLN A 283 8.09 -5.31 19.41
CA GLN A 283 6.78 -5.95 19.32
C GLN A 283 5.89 -5.59 20.53
N ARG A 284 6.43 -5.61 21.74
CA ARG A 284 5.68 -5.21 22.94
C ARG A 284 5.21 -3.75 22.91
N ILE A 285 5.98 -2.86 22.28
CA ILE A 285 5.57 -1.46 22.07
C ILE A 285 4.36 -1.40 21.14
N VAL A 286 4.36 -2.16 20.04
CA VAL A 286 3.25 -2.22 19.10
C VAL A 286 2.00 -2.81 19.77
N GLU A 287 2.14 -3.92 20.49
CA GLU A 287 1.04 -4.58 21.21
C GLU A 287 0.42 -3.64 22.26
N ASP A 288 1.25 -2.93 23.05
CA ASP A 288 0.79 -1.93 24.03
C ASP A 288 0.01 -0.78 23.36
N PHE A 289 0.46 -0.31 22.21
CA PHE A 289 -0.25 0.71 21.44
C PHE A 289 -1.62 0.20 20.97
N VAL A 290 -1.66 -0.97 20.33
CA VAL A 290 -2.90 -1.59 19.83
C VAL A 290 -3.91 -1.82 20.94
N ASP A 291 -3.45 -2.35 22.09
CA ASP A 291 -4.30 -2.58 23.27
C ASP A 291 -4.87 -1.27 23.83
N LYS A 292 -4.06 -0.21 23.91
CA LYS A 292 -4.49 1.09 24.44
C LYS A 292 -5.51 1.79 23.57
N ILE A 293 -5.36 1.72 22.25
CA ILE A 293 -6.37 2.29 21.35
C ILE A 293 -7.60 1.37 21.23
N GLY A 294 -7.48 0.08 21.58
CA GLY A 294 -8.57 -0.90 21.61
C GLY A 294 -9.02 -1.34 20.24
N MET A 295 -8.08 -1.45 19.28
CA MET A 295 -8.36 -1.93 17.94
C MET A 295 -8.11 -3.44 17.82
N PRO A 296 -8.92 -4.18 17.04
CA PRO A 296 -8.75 -5.61 16.83
C PRO A 296 -7.68 -5.87 15.75
N TRP A 297 -6.46 -5.42 16.00
CA TRP A 297 -5.34 -5.60 15.06
C TRP A 297 -4.35 -6.62 15.60
N GLU A 298 -3.87 -7.46 14.72
CA GLU A 298 -2.81 -8.42 15.01
C GLU A 298 -1.62 -8.21 14.07
N ILE A 299 -0.42 -8.47 14.57
CA ILE A 299 0.80 -8.41 13.77
C ILE A 299 0.75 -9.53 12.73
N HIS A 300 0.83 -9.16 11.46
CA HIS A 300 0.89 -10.07 10.34
C HIS A 300 2.35 -10.41 9.98
N SER A 301 3.18 -9.39 9.82
CA SER A 301 4.61 -9.56 9.51
C SER A 301 5.46 -8.50 10.20
N VAL A 302 6.75 -8.81 10.32
CA VAL A 302 7.77 -7.91 10.86
C VAL A 302 8.98 -7.96 9.95
N ASP A 303 9.42 -6.79 9.50
CA ASP A 303 10.58 -6.61 8.65
C ASP A 303 11.59 -5.67 9.32
N ALA A 304 12.86 -5.78 8.93
CA ALA A 304 13.87 -4.81 9.30
C ALA A 304 13.95 -3.73 8.21
N VAL A 305 13.87 -2.47 8.59
CA VAL A 305 13.92 -1.34 7.65
C VAL A 305 15.18 -0.51 7.83
N THR A 306 15.72 -0.08 6.70
CA THR A 306 16.88 0.79 6.65
C THR A 306 16.40 2.22 6.39
N GLY A 307 16.63 3.10 7.36
CA GLY A 307 16.30 4.51 7.21
C GLY A 307 17.23 5.21 6.21
N ILE A 308 16.74 6.27 5.63
CA ILE A 308 17.48 7.13 4.71
C ILE A 308 17.86 8.39 5.49
N GLN A 309 19.15 8.69 5.56
CA GLN A 309 19.60 9.95 6.13
C GLN A 309 19.58 11.02 5.04
N THR A 310 18.85 12.10 5.28
CA THR A 310 18.94 13.30 4.47
C THR A 310 20.11 14.15 4.96
N VAL A 311 21.02 14.48 4.06
CA VAL A 311 22.12 15.40 4.37
C VAL A 311 21.74 16.77 3.82
N ASP A 312 21.52 17.71 4.74
CA ASP A 312 21.45 19.13 4.38
C ASP A 312 22.88 19.58 4.02
N ASP A 313 23.24 19.55 2.74
CA ASP A 313 24.46 20.18 2.29
C ASP A 313 24.18 21.67 2.09
N GLU A 314 24.62 22.51 3.05
CA GLU A 314 24.50 23.96 2.98
C GLU A 314 25.14 24.58 1.72
N ASN A 315 25.85 23.78 0.91
CA ASN A 315 26.53 24.22 -0.31
C ASN A 315 25.85 23.75 -1.60
N VAL A 316 24.83 22.87 -1.52
CA VAL A 316 24.10 22.42 -2.71
C VAL A 316 23.04 23.46 -3.05
N THR A 317 23.22 24.13 -4.17
CA THR A 317 22.28 25.11 -4.75
C THR A 317 21.20 24.46 -5.62
N ASP A 318 21.14 23.13 -5.63
CA ASP A 318 20.22 22.31 -6.41
C ASP A 318 19.42 21.43 -5.45
N ASP A 319 18.11 21.26 -5.68
CA ASP A 319 17.17 20.47 -4.85
C ASP A 319 17.49 18.96 -4.76
N SER A 320 18.70 18.56 -5.08
CA SER A 320 19.18 17.19 -4.85
C SER A 320 19.60 17.04 -3.39
N TYR A 321 18.64 16.70 -2.51
CA TYR A 321 18.99 16.10 -1.23
C TYR A 321 19.82 14.85 -1.50
N GLU A 322 21.09 14.86 -1.10
CA GLU A 322 21.88 13.64 -1.15
C GLU A 322 21.31 12.69 -0.08
N THR A 323 20.55 11.69 -0.53
CA THR A 323 20.04 10.65 0.35
C THR A 323 21.12 9.61 0.55
N ILE A 324 21.56 9.41 1.78
CA ILE A 324 22.52 8.38 2.13
C ILE A 324 21.75 7.21 2.77
N PRO A 325 21.52 6.11 2.01
CA PRO A 325 20.96 4.91 2.60
C PRO A 325 21.95 4.39 3.66
N GLN A 326 21.44 3.98 4.82
CA GLN A 326 22.28 3.35 5.82
C GLN A 326 22.71 1.97 5.34
N GLU A 327 23.88 1.51 5.77
CA GLU A 327 24.40 0.18 5.41
C GLU A 327 23.71 -0.96 6.19
N HIS A 328 22.90 -0.64 7.18
CA HIS A 328 22.28 -1.61 8.08
C HIS A 328 20.89 -1.13 8.52
N PRO A 329 20.02 -2.05 8.97
CA PRO A 329 18.70 -1.70 9.47
C PRO A 329 18.79 -0.75 10.68
N THR A 330 17.83 0.17 10.77
CA THR A 330 17.74 1.18 11.84
C THR A 330 16.43 1.09 12.62
N ALA A 331 15.46 0.32 12.14
CA ALA A 331 14.16 0.13 12.79
C ALA A 331 13.53 -1.22 12.39
N TYR A 332 12.46 -1.59 13.10
CA TYR A 332 11.53 -2.65 12.70
C TYR A 332 10.24 -2.06 12.14
N SER A 333 9.76 -2.62 11.04
CA SER A 333 8.46 -2.32 10.45
C SER A 333 7.49 -3.45 10.73
N PHE A 334 6.38 -3.14 11.36
CA PHE A 334 5.30 -4.06 11.66
C PHE A 334 4.14 -3.77 10.71
N SER A 335 3.73 -4.78 9.94
CA SER A 335 2.48 -4.75 9.19
C SER A 335 1.41 -5.47 10.00
N LEU A 336 0.28 -4.81 10.23
CA LEU A 336 -0.82 -5.34 11.02
C LEU A 336 -2.03 -5.63 10.13
N ALA A 337 -2.81 -6.63 10.52
CA ALA A 337 -4.08 -6.97 9.90
C ALA A 337 -5.22 -6.73 10.91
N GLN A 338 -6.34 -6.20 10.42
CA GLN A 338 -7.56 -6.21 11.21
C GLN A 338 -8.04 -7.64 11.39
N THR A 339 -8.50 -7.99 12.59
CA THR A 339 -9.18 -9.26 12.85
C THR A 339 -10.67 -9.04 12.98
N ILE A 340 -11.45 -9.82 12.24
CA ILE A 340 -12.90 -9.84 12.33
C ILE A 340 -13.29 -11.21 12.88
N ASP A 341 -13.90 -11.24 14.07
CA ASP A 341 -14.18 -12.48 14.80
C ASP A 341 -12.96 -13.41 14.97
N GLY A 342 -11.76 -12.82 15.12
CA GLY A 342 -10.50 -13.53 15.28
C GLY A 342 -9.98 -14.19 13.98
N ILE A 343 -10.41 -13.71 12.83
CA ILE A 343 -9.89 -14.10 11.52
C ILE A 343 -9.23 -12.87 10.90
N GLN A 344 -7.97 -13.00 10.52
CA GLN A 344 -7.22 -11.90 9.92
C GLN A 344 -7.76 -11.52 8.54
N SER A 345 -7.87 -10.22 8.28
CA SER A 345 -8.10 -9.69 6.94
C SER A 345 -6.82 -9.75 6.11
N ALA A 346 -6.99 -9.78 4.78
CA ALA A 346 -5.89 -9.68 3.84
C ALA A 346 -5.20 -8.32 3.97
N ILE A 347 -3.87 -8.34 3.93
CA ILE A 347 -3.06 -7.15 3.80
C ILE A 347 -2.26 -7.21 2.50
N THR A 348 -1.99 -6.06 1.91
CA THR A 348 -1.14 -5.97 0.73
C THR A 348 -0.43 -4.62 0.72
N SER A 349 0.81 -4.61 0.25
CA SER A 349 1.57 -3.39 0.00
C SER A 349 1.18 -2.71 -1.32
N SER A 350 0.27 -3.31 -2.09
CA SER A 350 -0.18 -2.73 -3.37
C SER A 350 -0.80 -1.36 -3.16
N SER A 351 -0.14 -0.35 -3.67
CA SER A 351 -0.60 1.04 -3.70
C SER A 351 -1.07 1.47 -5.09
N TYR A 352 -1.45 0.49 -5.93
CA TYR A 352 -1.85 0.79 -7.30
C TYR A 352 -3.13 1.63 -7.30
N LEU A 353 -2.99 2.88 -7.68
CA LEU A 353 -4.11 3.74 -8.04
C LEU A 353 -4.40 3.48 -9.52
N PRO A 354 -5.63 3.12 -9.88
CA PRO A 354 -5.98 2.99 -11.29
C PRO A 354 -5.71 4.30 -12.04
N GLU A 355 -5.17 4.22 -13.25
CA GLU A 355 -4.91 5.38 -14.11
C GLU A 355 -6.20 6.09 -14.60
N ASP A 356 -7.37 5.55 -14.28
CA ASP A 356 -8.66 6.12 -14.68
C ASP A 356 -9.11 7.17 -13.64
N ASP A 357 -9.29 8.41 -14.08
CA ASP A 357 -9.78 9.53 -13.27
C ASP A 357 -11.16 9.28 -12.60
N ASN A 358 -11.86 8.23 -13.01
CA ASN A 358 -13.11 7.76 -12.42
C ASN A 358 -12.93 6.57 -11.46
N ALA A 359 -11.71 6.18 -11.17
CA ALA A 359 -11.45 5.02 -10.33
C ALA A 359 -11.66 5.34 -8.85
N VAL A 360 -12.26 4.37 -8.19
CA VAL A 360 -12.55 4.44 -6.76
C VAL A 360 -11.26 4.30 -5.96
N THR A 361 -11.03 5.23 -5.04
CA THR A 361 -9.83 5.30 -4.19
C THR A 361 -9.89 4.45 -2.93
N TRP A 362 -10.86 3.55 -2.78
CA TRP A 362 -10.90 2.64 -1.64
C TRP A 362 -10.05 1.39 -1.90
N LEU A 363 -8.77 1.50 -1.61
CA LEU A 363 -7.80 0.40 -1.64
C LEU A 363 -8.01 -0.55 -0.44
N TYR A 364 -7.17 -1.57 -0.33
CA TYR A 364 -7.18 -2.46 0.83
C TYR A 364 -6.65 -1.74 2.06
N GLU A 365 -7.22 -2.07 3.22
CA GLU A 365 -6.74 -1.53 4.49
C GLU A 365 -5.27 -1.84 4.71
N SER A 366 -4.52 -0.83 5.10
CA SER A 366 -3.10 -0.92 5.39
C SER A 366 -2.79 -0.31 6.75
N ILE A 367 -2.15 -1.09 7.61
CA ILE A 367 -1.77 -0.67 8.97
C ILE A 367 -0.29 -0.97 9.13
N LYS A 368 0.52 0.07 9.27
CA LYS A 368 1.98 -0.04 9.37
C LYS A 368 2.52 0.76 10.56
N ILE A 369 3.35 0.14 11.36
CA ILE A 369 4.01 0.79 12.51
C ILE A 369 5.52 0.55 12.39
N ILE A 370 6.30 1.62 12.49
CA ILE A 370 7.76 1.54 12.50
C ILE A 370 8.25 1.90 13.90
N VAL A 371 9.10 1.03 14.45
CA VAL A 371 9.65 1.16 15.79
C VAL A 371 11.17 1.12 15.73
N ASP A 372 11.81 2.16 16.23
CA ASP A 372 13.25 2.21 16.44
C ASP A 372 13.61 2.10 17.94
N LYS A 373 14.86 2.37 18.30
CA LYS A 373 15.36 2.33 19.70
C LYS A 373 14.65 3.30 20.64
N ASP A 374 14.00 4.35 20.13
CA ASP A 374 13.35 5.41 20.91
C ASP A 374 11.82 5.22 20.99
N GLY A 375 11.26 4.28 20.22
CA GLY A 375 9.84 3.93 20.25
C GLY A 375 9.18 3.95 18.88
N ILE A 376 7.87 4.25 18.82
CA ILE A 376 7.15 4.38 17.54
C ILE A 376 7.56 5.68 16.86
N VAL A 377 8.17 5.55 15.69
CA VAL A 377 8.61 6.69 14.85
C VAL A 377 7.70 6.95 13.67
N SER A 378 6.90 5.96 13.29
CA SER A 378 5.86 6.11 12.26
C SER A 378 4.69 5.18 12.56
N PHE A 379 3.49 5.70 12.40
CA PHE A 379 2.27 4.91 12.36
C PHE A 379 1.41 5.40 11.21
N LYS A 380 1.02 4.50 10.33
CA LYS A 380 0.10 4.77 9.22
C LYS A 380 -1.04 3.77 9.24
N TRP A 381 -2.25 4.27 9.08
CA TRP A 381 -3.45 3.49 8.88
C TRP A 381 -4.26 4.11 7.76
N ASP A 382 -4.38 3.41 6.67
CA ASP A 382 -5.06 3.87 5.46
C ASP A 382 -6.21 2.92 5.10
N PHE A 383 -7.25 3.46 4.47
CA PHE A 383 -8.40 2.72 3.91
C PHE A 383 -9.13 1.82 4.93
N PRO A 384 -9.50 2.36 6.10
CA PRO A 384 -10.18 1.58 7.14
C PRO A 384 -11.45 0.90 6.61
N ILE A 385 -11.77 -0.26 7.21
CA ILE A 385 -12.95 -1.06 6.89
C ILE A 385 -13.86 -1.12 8.10
N THR A 386 -15.17 -0.94 7.87
CA THR A 386 -16.20 -1.10 8.90
C THR A 386 -17.15 -2.25 8.51
N VAL A 387 -17.29 -3.23 9.37
CA VAL A 387 -18.29 -4.29 9.23
C VAL A 387 -19.68 -3.71 9.48
N GLN A 388 -20.62 -3.94 8.57
CA GLN A 388 -22.00 -3.48 8.67
C GLN A 388 -22.92 -4.55 9.25
N ASP A 389 -23.02 -5.68 8.56
CA ASP A 389 -23.84 -6.81 8.98
C ASP A 389 -23.28 -8.14 8.46
N THR A 390 -23.78 -9.24 8.99
CA THR A 390 -23.37 -10.58 8.62
C THR A 390 -24.23 -11.12 7.48
N VAL A 391 -23.59 -11.47 6.37
CA VAL A 391 -24.24 -12.18 5.24
C VAL A 391 -24.50 -13.63 5.62
N SER A 392 -23.50 -14.29 6.23
CA SER A 392 -23.56 -15.66 6.71
C SER A 392 -22.57 -15.88 7.85
N GLU A 393 -22.99 -16.57 8.92
CA GLU A 393 -22.15 -16.94 10.05
C GLU A 393 -21.20 -18.11 9.74
N ASN A 394 -21.52 -18.90 8.70
CA ASN A 394 -20.76 -20.08 8.35
C ASN A 394 -20.90 -20.39 6.88
N VAL A 395 -19.86 -20.15 6.13
CA VAL A 395 -19.79 -20.31 4.68
C VAL A 395 -19.12 -21.64 4.34
N GLY A 396 -19.61 -22.33 3.31
CA GLY A 396 -18.92 -23.46 2.71
C GLY A 396 -17.75 -22.98 1.86
N ILE A 397 -16.58 -23.61 2.01
CA ILE A 397 -15.35 -23.18 1.34
C ILE A 397 -14.69 -24.32 0.56
N ILE A 398 -13.95 -23.97 -0.49
CA ILE A 398 -13.10 -24.91 -1.22
C ILE A 398 -11.90 -25.31 -0.37
N SER A 399 -11.39 -26.54 -0.60
CA SER A 399 -10.21 -27.04 0.09
C SER A 399 -8.93 -26.31 -0.31
N PHE A 400 -7.89 -26.41 0.52
CA PHE A 400 -6.55 -25.93 0.15
C PHE A 400 -6.05 -26.58 -1.14
N ASP A 401 -6.27 -27.89 -1.33
CA ASP A 401 -5.87 -28.59 -2.56
C ASP A 401 -6.52 -27.99 -3.81
N GLN A 402 -7.78 -27.59 -3.73
CA GLN A 402 -8.46 -26.92 -4.85
C GLN A 402 -7.89 -25.51 -5.10
N ALA A 403 -7.65 -24.74 -4.04
CA ALA A 403 -7.03 -23.42 -4.16
C ALA A 403 -5.59 -23.49 -4.69
N ARG A 404 -4.80 -24.46 -4.22
CA ARG A 404 -3.47 -24.77 -4.72
C ARG A 404 -3.49 -25.11 -6.22
N ASP A 405 -4.39 -26.00 -6.65
CA ASP A 405 -4.50 -26.39 -8.05
C ASP A 405 -4.83 -25.16 -8.94
N ILE A 406 -5.63 -24.21 -8.43
CA ILE A 406 -5.92 -22.93 -9.12
C ILE A 406 -4.66 -22.08 -9.18
N PHE A 407 -3.91 -21.93 -8.08
CA PHE A 407 -2.66 -21.18 -8.03
C PHE A 407 -1.65 -21.75 -9.04
N GLU A 408 -1.41 -23.06 -9.02
CA GLU A 408 -0.44 -23.74 -9.88
C GLU A 408 -0.78 -23.65 -11.37
N GLN A 409 -2.06 -23.47 -11.72
CA GLN A 409 -2.50 -23.26 -13.10
C GLN A 409 -2.45 -21.80 -13.53
N MET A 410 -2.86 -20.88 -12.65
CA MET A 410 -3.03 -19.47 -13.01
C MET A 410 -1.74 -18.67 -12.90
N MET A 411 -0.94 -18.92 -11.86
CA MET A 411 0.24 -18.09 -11.58
C MET A 411 1.30 -18.15 -12.68
N PRO A 412 1.60 -19.32 -13.30
CA PRO A 412 2.49 -19.37 -14.45
C PRO A 412 2.02 -18.54 -15.65
N LEU A 413 0.71 -18.47 -15.87
CA LEU A 413 0.12 -17.69 -16.97
C LEU A 413 0.19 -16.20 -16.70
N ILE A 414 -0.11 -15.79 -15.47
CA ILE A 414 -0.02 -14.38 -15.04
C ILE A 414 1.42 -13.90 -15.12
N ALA A 415 2.37 -14.66 -14.54
CA ALA A 415 3.78 -14.32 -14.55
C ALA A 415 4.37 -14.26 -15.97
N LYS A 416 3.92 -15.15 -16.87
CA LYS A 416 4.31 -15.10 -18.27
C LYS A 416 3.76 -13.85 -18.98
N GLY A 417 2.50 -13.50 -18.73
CA GLY A 417 1.90 -12.28 -19.27
C GLY A 417 2.67 -11.03 -18.82
N GLU A 418 3.07 -10.98 -17.56
CA GLU A 418 3.88 -9.91 -16.98
C GLU A 418 5.26 -9.82 -17.65
N ALA A 419 5.97 -10.95 -17.78
CA ALA A 419 7.27 -10.99 -18.46
C ALA A 419 7.19 -10.52 -19.93
N GLU A 420 6.12 -10.89 -20.63
CA GLU A 420 5.89 -10.47 -22.02
C GLU A 420 5.53 -8.98 -22.13
N GLN A 421 4.70 -8.46 -21.22
CA GLN A 421 4.27 -7.06 -21.20
C GLN A 421 5.42 -6.11 -20.86
N CYS A 422 6.31 -6.52 -19.97
CA CYS A 422 7.48 -5.75 -19.54
C CYS A 422 8.69 -5.93 -20.48
N SER A 423 8.59 -6.73 -21.54
CA SER A 423 9.64 -6.92 -22.54
C SER A 423 9.34 -6.14 -23.81
N ASP A 424 10.38 -5.63 -24.46
CA ASP A 424 10.29 -4.96 -25.75
C ASP A 424 11.49 -5.31 -26.67
N ASP A 425 11.68 -4.56 -27.76
CA ASP A 425 12.78 -4.77 -28.70
C ASP A 425 14.17 -4.50 -28.08
N THR A 426 14.21 -3.67 -27.01
CA THR A 426 15.43 -3.21 -26.35
C THR A 426 15.68 -3.87 -25.00
N SER A 427 14.69 -4.53 -24.43
CA SER A 427 14.77 -5.18 -23.13
C SER A 427 14.07 -6.53 -23.10
N GLU A 428 14.53 -7.40 -22.20
CA GLU A 428 13.90 -8.68 -21.88
C GLU A 428 13.68 -8.76 -20.38
N THR A 429 12.45 -9.10 -19.99
CA THR A 429 12.10 -9.26 -18.59
C THR A 429 11.88 -10.72 -18.27
N THR A 430 12.48 -11.19 -17.17
CA THR A 430 12.18 -12.48 -16.55
C THR A 430 11.53 -12.25 -15.19
N VAL A 431 10.69 -13.19 -14.76
CA VAL A 431 9.90 -13.09 -13.52
C VAL A 431 10.24 -14.27 -12.61
N GLU A 432 10.65 -13.97 -11.40
CA GLU A 432 10.84 -14.96 -10.35
C GLU A 432 9.84 -14.70 -9.21
N LEU A 433 9.11 -15.74 -8.82
CA LEU A 433 8.14 -15.72 -7.73
C LEU A 433 8.57 -16.67 -6.64
N LYS A 434 8.54 -16.19 -5.40
CA LYS A 434 8.82 -16.99 -4.21
C LYS A 434 7.64 -16.91 -3.25
N VAL A 435 6.85 -17.96 -3.19
CA VAL A 435 5.77 -18.07 -2.20
C VAL A 435 6.39 -18.18 -0.81
N THR A 436 5.88 -17.43 0.15
CA THR A 436 6.45 -17.36 1.51
C THR A 436 5.46 -17.65 2.61
N ASP A 437 4.16 -17.48 2.33
CA ASP A 437 3.09 -17.78 3.26
C ASP A 437 1.81 -18.08 2.48
N VAL A 438 1.02 -19.05 2.97
CA VAL A 438 -0.32 -19.32 2.47
C VAL A 438 -1.28 -19.32 3.64
N ARG A 439 -2.36 -18.57 3.54
CA ARG A 439 -3.36 -18.56 4.61
C ARG A 439 -4.80 -18.42 4.11
N LEU A 440 -5.69 -18.99 4.87
CA LEU A 440 -7.11 -18.72 4.75
C LEU A 440 -7.45 -17.52 5.65
N GLY A 441 -7.91 -16.45 5.04
CA GLY A 441 -8.28 -15.20 5.72
C GLY A 441 -9.54 -14.61 5.14
N LEU A 442 -9.80 -13.36 5.46
CA LEU A 442 -10.90 -12.57 4.90
C LEU A 442 -10.35 -11.50 3.96
N MET A 443 -11.02 -11.26 2.85
CA MET A 443 -10.63 -10.20 1.91
C MET A 443 -11.87 -9.47 1.39
N ARG A 444 -11.76 -8.16 1.26
CA ARG A 444 -12.81 -7.35 0.69
C ARG A 444 -12.90 -7.56 -0.82
N VAL A 445 -14.13 -7.82 -1.28
CA VAL A 445 -14.52 -7.76 -2.70
C VAL A 445 -15.52 -6.63 -2.86
N ARG A 446 -15.28 -5.71 -3.80
CA ARG A 446 -16.12 -4.53 -4.02
C ARG A 446 -17.48 -4.91 -4.57
N ASN A 447 -18.50 -4.14 -4.22
CA ASN A 447 -19.81 -4.22 -4.85
C ASN A 447 -19.78 -3.57 -6.25
N ASN A 448 -20.42 -4.21 -7.21
CA ASN A 448 -20.46 -3.69 -8.57
C ASN A 448 -21.32 -2.42 -8.63
N GLY A 449 -20.73 -1.30 -9.07
CA GLY A 449 -21.40 -0.01 -9.20
C GLY A 449 -21.50 0.80 -7.90
N GLU A 450 -20.93 0.32 -6.78
CA GLU A 450 -20.85 1.04 -5.51
C GLU A 450 -19.38 1.26 -5.11
N GLU A 451 -19.07 2.48 -4.74
CA GLU A 451 -17.67 2.89 -4.58
C GLU A 451 -17.07 2.52 -3.23
N LEU A 452 -17.88 2.58 -2.16
CA LEU A 452 -17.44 2.45 -0.78
C LEU A 452 -18.04 1.25 -0.05
N THR A 453 -18.69 0.32 -0.74
CA THR A 453 -19.27 -0.87 -0.14
C THR A 453 -18.66 -2.14 -0.73
N GLY A 454 -18.70 -3.23 0.01
CA GLY A 454 -18.15 -4.51 -0.42
C GLY A 454 -18.61 -5.66 0.44
N ILE A 455 -18.13 -6.83 0.08
CA ILE A 455 -18.31 -8.06 0.83
C ILE A 455 -16.94 -8.50 1.36
N MET A 456 -16.83 -8.74 2.65
CA MET A 456 -15.69 -9.41 3.26
C MET A 456 -15.93 -10.92 3.18
N THR A 457 -15.18 -11.60 2.32
CA THR A 457 -15.36 -13.02 1.99
C THR A 457 -14.15 -13.85 2.40
N PRO A 458 -14.31 -15.16 2.72
CA PRO A 458 -13.19 -16.06 2.89
C PRO A 458 -12.36 -16.18 1.61
N VAL A 459 -11.03 -16.11 1.75
CA VAL A 459 -10.09 -16.15 0.62
C VAL A 459 -8.84 -16.94 0.99
N TRP A 460 -8.39 -17.81 0.10
CA TRP A 460 -7.04 -18.36 0.14
C TRP A 460 -6.05 -17.36 -0.44
N LEU A 461 -5.11 -16.91 0.39
CA LEU A 461 -4.13 -15.89 0.10
C LEU A 461 -2.75 -16.53 -0.05
N PHE A 462 -2.15 -16.38 -1.22
CA PHE A 462 -0.77 -16.79 -1.49
C PHE A 462 0.11 -15.55 -1.46
N TYR A 463 0.89 -15.41 -0.40
CA TYR A 463 1.84 -14.31 -0.21
C TYR A 463 3.24 -14.69 -0.67
N GLY A 464 3.99 -13.72 -1.15
CA GLY A 464 5.37 -13.97 -1.55
C GLY A 464 6.06 -12.76 -2.15
N ASP A 465 7.24 -13.02 -2.70
CA ASP A 465 8.02 -12.03 -3.44
C ASP A 465 7.73 -12.18 -4.92
N PHE A 466 7.61 -11.05 -5.60
CA PHE A 466 7.49 -10.96 -7.04
C PHE A 466 8.68 -10.17 -7.56
N THR A 467 9.64 -10.84 -8.20
CA THR A 467 10.85 -10.19 -8.71
C THR A 467 10.81 -10.11 -10.24
N ARG A 468 11.05 -8.93 -10.76
CA ARG A 468 11.29 -8.68 -12.19
C ARG A 468 12.79 -8.46 -12.38
N HIS A 469 13.38 -9.20 -13.30
CA HIS A 469 14.75 -8.97 -13.75
C HIS A 469 14.69 -8.46 -15.18
N MET A 470 15.12 -7.24 -15.40
CA MET A 470 15.19 -6.60 -16.71
C MET A 470 16.62 -6.65 -17.23
N HIS A 471 16.77 -7.19 -18.41
CA HIS A 471 18.04 -7.29 -19.12
C HIS A 471 17.95 -6.51 -20.42
N TYR A 472 18.84 -5.52 -20.61
CA TYR A 472 18.86 -4.72 -21.83
C TYR A 472 19.58 -5.44 -22.98
N LYS A 473 18.97 -5.38 -24.17
CA LYS A 473 19.51 -5.95 -25.41
C LYS A 473 20.08 -4.80 -26.25
N GLY A 474 21.38 -4.77 -26.41
CA GLY A 474 22.05 -3.76 -27.22
C GLY A 474 23.27 -3.15 -26.56
N THR A 475 23.98 -2.35 -27.34
CA THR A 475 25.14 -1.60 -26.87
C THR A 475 24.73 -0.20 -26.39
N ALA A 476 25.59 0.46 -25.62
CA ALA A 476 25.36 1.85 -25.21
C ALA A 476 25.12 2.82 -26.40
N GLU A 477 25.75 2.53 -27.55
CA GLU A 477 25.57 3.34 -28.77
C GLU A 477 24.17 3.14 -29.40
N GLU A 478 23.62 1.92 -29.35
CA GLU A 478 22.28 1.61 -29.84
C GLU A 478 21.17 2.07 -28.94
N LEU A 479 21.38 2.02 -27.61
CA LEU A 479 20.40 2.39 -26.59
C LEU A 479 20.46 3.87 -26.21
N GLY A 480 21.59 4.54 -26.46
CA GLY A 480 21.80 5.92 -26.06
C GLY A 480 22.16 6.11 -24.58
N PHE A 481 22.31 5.01 -23.83
CA PHE A 481 22.73 4.99 -22.42
C PHE A 481 23.52 3.70 -22.14
N GLU A 482 24.29 3.68 -21.05
CA GLU A 482 25.00 2.47 -20.61
C GLU A 482 23.99 1.46 -20.03
N PRO A 483 23.78 0.29 -20.68
CA PRO A 483 22.83 -0.71 -20.21
C PRO A 483 23.33 -1.35 -18.91
N GLN A 484 22.47 -1.38 -17.91
CA GLN A 484 22.70 -2.11 -16.67
C GLN A 484 21.50 -3.00 -16.40
N ASP A 485 21.77 -4.26 -16.08
CA ASP A 485 20.72 -5.16 -15.65
C ASP A 485 20.11 -4.63 -14.36
N PHE A 486 18.79 -4.63 -14.31
CA PHE A 486 18.03 -4.09 -13.19
C PHE A 486 17.11 -5.17 -12.63
N SER A 487 16.99 -5.25 -11.32
CA SER A 487 16.05 -6.14 -10.66
C SER A 487 15.20 -5.34 -9.68
N TYR A 488 13.92 -5.57 -9.73
CA TYR A 488 12.95 -4.97 -8.82
C TYR A 488 12.09 -6.07 -8.19
N THR A 489 11.96 -6.06 -6.88
CA THR A 489 11.19 -7.03 -6.11
C THR A 489 10.06 -6.33 -5.35
N GLU A 490 8.84 -6.79 -5.58
CA GLU A 490 7.72 -6.53 -4.68
C GLU A 490 7.82 -7.53 -3.52
N GLU A 491 8.19 -7.05 -2.35
CA GLU A 491 8.40 -7.92 -1.17
C GLU A 491 7.11 -8.14 -0.39
N ALA A 492 7.03 -9.26 0.33
CA ALA A 492 5.91 -9.54 1.23
C ALA A 492 5.74 -8.40 2.29
N PRO A 493 4.49 -8.07 2.67
CA PRO A 493 3.25 -8.80 2.37
C PRO A 493 2.65 -8.45 1.00
N TRP A 494 3.12 -9.10 -0.06
CA TRP A 494 2.56 -8.98 -1.39
C TRP A 494 1.71 -10.20 -1.72
N ILE A 495 0.47 -10.01 -2.15
CA ILE A 495 -0.40 -11.10 -2.57
C ILE A 495 -0.06 -11.48 -4.01
N LEU A 496 0.52 -12.67 -4.18
CA LEU A 496 0.78 -13.24 -5.52
C LEU A 496 -0.52 -13.66 -6.20
N LEU A 497 -1.42 -14.29 -5.44
CA LEU A 497 -2.75 -14.68 -5.91
C LEU A 497 -3.72 -14.74 -4.74
N ALA A 498 -4.94 -14.26 -4.96
CA ALA A 498 -6.06 -14.40 -4.06
C ALA A 498 -7.14 -15.27 -4.72
N VAL A 499 -7.51 -16.37 -4.08
CA VAL A 499 -8.55 -17.29 -4.57
C VAL A 499 -9.75 -17.22 -3.62
N ASN A 500 -10.89 -16.78 -4.12
CA ASN A 500 -12.13 -16.75 -3.35
C ASN A 500 -12.46 -18.17 -2.87
N ALA A 501 -12.50 -18.35 -1.55
CA ALA A 501 -12.70 -19.67 -0.99
C ALA A 501 -14.14 -20.19 -1.13
N VAL A 502 -15.11 -19.34 -1.48
CA VAL A 502 -16.52 -19.72 -1.64
C VAL A 502 -16.77 -20.38 -2.98
N ASP A 503 -16.21 -19.83 -4.07
CA ASP A 503 -16.51 -20.26 -5.44
C ASP A 503 -15.28 -20.62 -6.28
N GLY A 504 -14.06 -20.42 -5.76
CA GLY A 504 -12.80 -20.71 -6.47
C GLY A 504 -12.44 -19.68 -7.52
N SER A 505 -13.11 -18.53 -7.59
CA SER A 505 -12.73 -17.47 -8.52
C SER A 505 -11.43 -16.78 -8.08
N VAL A 506 -10.62 -16.35 -9.04
CA VAL A 506 -9.44 -15.52 -8.78
C VAL A 506 -9.88 -14.09 -8.60
N ILE A 507 -9.45 -13.47 -7.49
CA ILE A 507 -9.70 -12.07 -7.20
C ILE A 507 -8.59 -11.24 -7.84
N ASP A 508 -8.96 -10.30 -8.69
CA ASP A 508 -8.07 -9.25 -9.18
C ASP A 508 -7.88 -8.20 -8.08
N ILE A 509 -6.74 -8.24 -7.40
CA ILE A 509 -6.45 -7.34 -6.29
C ILE A 509 -6.33 -5.88 -6.71
N THR A 510 -6.01 -5.60 -7.98
CA THR A 510 -5.90 -4.23 -8.50
C THR A 510 -7.28 -3.64 -8.78
N ALA A 511 -8.20 -4.44 -9.28
CA ALA A 511 -9.58 -4.05 -9.52
C ALA A 511 -10.48 -4.16 -8.27
N GLY A 512 -10.04 -4.89 -7.24
CA GLY A 512 -10.75 -5.09 -5.98
C GLY A 512 -11.93 -6.07 -6.08
N TYR A 513 -11.96 -6.94 -7.07
CA TYR A 513 -12.96 -7.99 -7.21
C TYR A 513 -12.51 -9.15 -8.11
#